data_f30cc3fa39ae58287a091ad85d31127e
#
_entry.id   f30cc3fa39ae58287a091ad85d31127e
#
_cell.length_a   1.000
_cell.length_b   1.000
_cell.length_c   1.000
_cell.angle_alpha   90.00
_cell.angle_beta   90.00
_cell.angle_gamma   90.00
#
_symmetry.space_group_name_H-M   'P 1'
#
loop_
_entity.id
_entity.type
_entity.pdbx_description
1 polymer ?
#
loop_
_entity_poly.entity_id
_entity_poly.type
_entity_poly.pdbx_seq_one_letter_code
_entity_poly.pdbx_strand_id
1 'polypeptide(L)'
;MPIYTAPTRDTRFVVNELLELGSYGNLPGFEMVSEDVTEAVINEGGKFCAEVLAPLNRIGDEHGCVRNEDGSVTTPPGFKEAFDQFREAGWGTIAAPEEFGGQGMPHVLGFVMEEYIASANQAFGMYPGLTNGAISALIAKGSQEQKEKYLPKMISNEWTGTMNLTEPHCGTDLGMIRTKAVPNGDGSYAITGTKIFISAGEHDMAENIIHLVLAKTPGAPDSTKGISLFVVPKFIVNDDGTPGERNGVSCGSIEEKMGIHGNSTCVLNYDGATGWMVGEENKGLAAMFIMMNAARLGVGIQGLSQAEAAYQNAVAYALDRRQGRALSGPAEPEAQADPIFVHPDVRRMLMDAKAFTEGMRALCLWGALLVDLTHKAQTEEEREQADLLIGLMTPVIKGYGTDKGYEVATNMQQVFGGHGYIEEWGMSQFVRDARIAQIYEGTNGVQAMDLCGRKLAQKGGAAVQAFFKVVGEEIAAAKEVEATKDMAEQLEKALGQQQAATMWFMNNAMQNPNHLGAGAHHYMHIMGIVTLGLMWLKMAKIAAAKVDGAGDDKAFYEQKLATARYYMDRYLPDAGALRRKLEAGADSMMALGEEAFQTAA
;
A
#
# COMPACT_ATOMS: atom_id res chain seq x y z
N MET A 1 -12.13 20.90 -11.14
CA MET A 1 -12.15 19.69 -10.33
C MET A 1 -10.90 18.88 -10.66
N PRO A 2 -10.31 18.18 -9.70
CA PRO A 2 -9.22 17.25 -9.98
C PRO A 2 -9.59 16.22 -11.05
N ILE A 3 -8.61 15.85 -11.85
CA ILE A 3 -8.70 14.86 -12.92
C ILE A 3 -7.84 13.66 -12.56
N TYR A 4 -8.19 12.51 -13.10
CA TYR A 4 -7.37 11.31 -13.04
C TYR A 4 -7.46 10.55 -14.37
N THR A 5 -6.30 10.11 -14.84
CA THR A 5 -6.16 9.20 -15.98
C THR A 5 -5.18 8.12 -15.61
N ALA A 6 -5.54 6.86 -15.79
CA ALA A 6 -4.64 5.75 -15.46
C ALA A 6 -3.34 5.84 -16.29
N PRO A 7 -2.15 5.67 -15.67
CA PRO A 7 -0.85 5.79 -16.33
C PRO A 7 -0.54 4.53 -17.17
N THR A 8 -1.42 4.20 -18.13
CA THR A 8 -1.44 2.93 -18.85
C THR A 8 -0.14 2.63 -19.59
N ARG A 9 0.51 3.64 -20.21
CA ARG A 9 1.78 3.42 -20.94
C ARG A 9 2.91 3.02 -19.98
N ASP A 10 2.98 3.65 -18.80
CA ASP A 10 3.97 3.32 -17.79
C ASP A 10 3.70 1.95 -17.16
N THR A 11 2.44 1.65 -16.87
CA THR A 11 2.04 0.32 -16.37
C THR A 11 2.41 -0.79 -17.34
N ARG A 12 2.15 -0.62 -18.66
CA ARG A 12 2.59 -1.58 -19.69
C ARG A 12 4.10 -1.79 -19.67
N PHE A 13 4.85 -0.71 -19.58
CA PHE A 13 6.31 -0.80 -19.52
C PHE A 13 6.77 -1.64 -18.32
N VAL A 14 6.19 -1.40 -17.14
CA VAL A 14 6.53 -2.17 -15.95
C VAL A 14 6.12 -3.64 -16.09
N VAL A 15 4.89 -3.91 -16.50
CA VAL A 15 4.35 -5.27 -16.59
C VAL A 15 5.02 -6.09 -17.68
N ASN A 16 5.16 -5.53 -18.89
CA ASN A 16 5.59 -6.28 -20.06
C ASN A 16 7.10 -6.23 -20.31
N GLU A 17 7.76 -5.11 -19.92
CA GLU A 17 9.18 -4.90 -20.25
C GLU A 17 10.10 -5.04 -19.04
N LEU A 18 9.69 -4.54 -17.85
CA LEU A 18 10.50 -4.63 -16.64
C LEU A 18 10.33 -5.97 -15.93
N LEU A 19 9.09 -6.42 -15.76
CA LEU A 19 8.76 -7.68 -15.07
C LEU A 19 8.65 -8.86 -16.04
N GLU A 20 8.53 -8.61 -17.35
CA GLU A 20 8.39 -9.63 -18.38
C GLU A 20 7.32 -10.68 -18.02
N LEU A 21 6.13 -10.20 -17.57
CA LEU A 21 5.08 -11.04 -16.98
C LEU A 21 4.71 -12.23 -17.88
N GLY A 22 4.73 -12.06 -19.21
CA GLY A 22 4.49 -13.13 -20.18
C GLY A 22 5.53 -14.25 -20.16
N SER A 23 6.73 -14.03 -19.60
CA SER A 23 7.77 -15.08 -19.51
C SER A 23 7.45 -16.14 -18.45
N TYR A 24 6.50 -15.87 -17.56
CA TYR A 24 6.08 -16.77 -16.48
C TYR A 24 4.92 -17.70 -16.86
N GLY A 25 4.56 -17.82 -18.15
CA GLY A 25 3.42 -18.63 -18.63
C GLY A 25 3.47 -20.13 -18.26
N ASN A 26 4.59 -20.60 -17.71
CA ASN A 26 4.76 -21.96 -17.18
C ASN A 26 4.34 -22.09 -15.69
N LEU A 27 3.92 -21.00 -15.04
CA LEU A 27 3.48 -21.00 -13.64
C LEU A 27 1.94 -20.98 -13.55
N PRO A 28 1.36 -21.60 -12.48
CA PRO A 28 -0.09 -21.62 -12.29
C PRO A 28 -0.70 -20.20 -12.25
N GLY A 29 -1.73 -19.97 -13.08
CA GLY A 29 -2.42 -18.68 -13.22
C GLY A 29 -1.71 -17.67 -14.14
N PHE A 30 -0.48 -17.93 -14.57
CA PHE A 30 0.22 -17.10 -15.56
C PHE A 30 -0.01 -17.57 -17.00
N GLU A 31 -0.46 -18.80 -17.20
CA GLU A 31 -0.83 -19.35 -18.50
C GLU A 31 -1.97 -18.58 -19.19
N MET A 32 -2.82 -17.91 -18.38
CA MET A 32 -3.91 -17.07 -18.87
C MET A 32 -3.46 -15.64 -19.22
N VAL A 33 -2.22 -15.25 -18.86
CA VAL A 33 -1.70 -13.90 -19.07
C VAL A 33 -1.18 -13.75 -20.49
N SER A 34 -2.10 -13.43 -21.42
CA SER A 34 -1.74 -12.98 -22.75
C SER A 34 -1.60 -11.45 -22.80
N GLU A 35 -1.00 -10.94 -23.88
CA GLU A 35 -0.93 -9.50 -24.12
C GLU A 35 -2.34 -8.88 -24.14
N ASP A 36 -3.32 -9.53 -24.79
CA ASP A 36 -4.71 -9.07 -24.86
C ASP A 36 -5.36 -8.97 -23.47
N VAL A 37 -5.13 -9.95 -22.60
CA VAL A 37 -5.67 -9.94 -21.22
C VAL A 37 -5.02 -8.82 -20.40
N THR A 38 -3.71 -8.67 -20.50
CA THR A 38 -2.98 -7.60 -19.81
C THR A 38 -3.47 -6.23 -20.27
N GLU A 39 -3.62 -6.03 -21.59
CA GLU A 39 -4.15 -4.80 -22.18
C GLU A 39 -5.59 -4.52 -21.74
N ALA A 40 -6.44 -5.55 -21.66
CA ALA A 40 -7.81 -5.40 -21.19
C ALA A 40 -7.85 -4.90 -19.73
N VAL A 41 -7.07 -5.51 -18.82
CA VAL A 41 -7.00 -5.05 -17.43
C VAL A 41 -6.49 -3.61 -17.34
N ILE A 42 -5.41 -3.28 -18.03
CA ILE A 42 -4.80 -1.94 -18.01
C ILE A 42 -5.75 -0.88 -18.58
N ASN A 43 -6.37 -1.14 -19.74
CA ASN A 43 -7.17 -0.13 -20.43
C ASN A 43 -8.57 -0.01 -19.84
N GLU A 44 -9.32 -1.12 -19.74
CA GLU A 44 -10.71 -1.08 -19.26
C GLU A 44 -10.76 -0.80 -17.75
N GLY A 45 -9.82 -1.35 -16.96
CA GLY A 45 -9.67 -1.00 -15.55
C GLY A 45 -9.33 0.48 -15.35
N GLY A 46 -8.40 1.00 -16.17
CA GLY A 46 -8.06 2.42 -16.18
C GLY A 46 -9.23 3.33 -16.53
N LYS A 47 -10.02 2.93 -17.54
CA LYS A 47 -11.22 3.65 -17.96
C LYS A 47 -12.30 3.64 -16.87
N PHE A 48 -12.58 2.48 -16.28
CA PHE A 48 -13.51 2.37 -15.15
C PHE A 48 -13.11 3.33 -14.00
N CYS A 49 -11.85 3.33 -13.63
CA CYS A 49 -11.37 4.21 -12.55
C CYS A 49 -11.48 5.70 -12.90
N ALA A 50 -11.15 6.08 -14.15
CA ALA A 50 -11.22 7.47 -14.59
C ALA A 50 -12.65 7.99 -14.77
N GLU A 51 -13.56 7.16 -15.33
CA GLU A 51 -14.92 7.59 -15.70
C GLU A 51 -15.94 7.35 -14.59
N VAL A 52 -15.76 6.32 -13.74
CA VAL A 52 -16.74 5.97 -12.69
C VAL A 52 -16.26 6.39 -11.31
N LEU A 53 -15.01 6.05 -10.92
CA LEU A 53 -14.55 6.28 -9.55
C LEU A 53 -14.01 7.70 -9.29
N ALA A 54 -13.25 8.26 -10.22
CA ALA A 54 -12.65 9.59 -10.03
C ALA A 54 -13.69 10.71 -9.84
N PRO A 55 -14.82 10.75 -10.57
CA PRO A 55 -15.86 11.74 -10.32
C PRO A 55 -16.47 11.66 -8.91
N LEU A 56 -16.47 10.46 -8.30
CA LEU A 56 -17.02 10.22 -6.97
C LEU A 56 -16.06 10.59 -5.83
N ASN A 57 -14.78 10.81 -6.13
CA ASN A 57 -13.79 11.08 -5.09
C ASN A 57 -14.12 12.33 -4.27
N ARG A 58 -14.43 13.42 -4.95
CA ARG A 58 -14.84 14.67 -4.30
C ARG A 58 -16.22 14.57 -3.65
N ILE A 59 -17.15 13.87 -4.30
CA ILE A 59 -18.49 13.62 -3.72
C ILE A 59 -18.36 12.87 -2.39
N GLY A 60 -17.48 11.85 -2.35
CA GLY A 60 -17.17 11.12 -1.12
C GLY A 60 -16.57 11.99 -0.03
N ASP A 61 -15.70 12.93 -0.37
CA ASP A 61 -15.07 13.84 0.60
C ASP A 61 -16.07 14.89 1.15
N GLU A 62 -16.90 15.44 0.29
CA GLU A 62 -17.87 16.49 0.66
C GLU A 62 -19.09 15.94 1.45
N HIS A 63 -19.59 14.76 1.08
CA HIS A 63 -20.78 14.18 1.72
C HIS A 63 -20.43 13.26 2.89
N GLY A 64 -19.34 12.49 2.78
CA GLY A 64 -19.00 11.48 3.78
C GLY A 64 -20.03 10.36 3.89
N CYS A 65 -19.82 9.47 4.86
CA CYS A 65 -20.77 8.45 5.25
C CYS A 65 -21.69 8.96 6.35
N VAL A 66 -22.95 8.50 6.39
CA VAL A 66 -23.94 8.91 7.38
C VAL A 66 -24.41 7.70 8.18
N ARG A 67 -24.21 7.73 9.51
CA ARG A 67 -24.79 6.73 10.42
C ARG A 67 -26.22 7.11 10.75
N ASN A 68 -27.14 6.18 10.49
CA ASN A 68 -28.57 6.33 10.76
C ASN A 68 -28.91 5.99 12.23
N GLU A 69 -30.11 6.34 12.67
CA GLU A 69 -30.59 6.08 14.04
C GLU A 69 -30.63 4.59 14.40
N ASP A 70 -30.91 3.72 13.41
CA ASP A 70 -30.95 2.27 13.57
C ASP A 70 -29.55 1.62 13.59
N GLY A 71 -28.48 2.42 13.46
CA GLY A 71 -27.09 1.96 13.43
C GLY A 71 -26.60 1.51 12.06
N SER A 72 -27.41 1.54 11.02
CA SER A 72 -26.96 1.36 9.64
C SER A 72 -26.13 2.56 9.17
N VAL A 73 -25.34 2.36 8.13
CA VAL A 73 -24.52 3.44 7.53
C VAL A 73 -24.82 3.54 6.05
N THR A 74 -25.19 4.74 5.62
CA THR A 74 -25.37 5.09 4.22
C THR A 74 -24.06 5.64 3.66
N THR A 75 -23.60 5.09 2.55
CA THR A 75 -22.42 5.56 1.83
C THR A 75 -22.71 6.81 1.00
N PRO A 76 -21.68 7.56 0.54
CA PRO A 76 -21.91 8.76 -0.27
C PRO A 76 -22.67 8.46 -1.56
N PRO A 77 -23.39 9.47 -2.12
CA PRO A 77 -24.11 9.32 -3.39
C PRO A 77 -23.25 8.75 -4.50
N GLY A 78 -23.74 7.75 -5.22
CA GLY A 78 -23.07 7.10 -6.34
C GLY A 78 -22.10 5.96 -5.96
N PHE A 79 -21.75 5.80 -4.67
CA PHE A 79 -20.82 4.74 -4.24
C PHE A 79 -21.42 3.35 -4.42
N LYS A 80 -22.69 3.18 -4.10
CA LYS A 80 -23.38 1.89 -4.24
C LYS A 80 -23.46 1.46 -5.71
N GLU A 81 -23.86 2.36 -6.59
CA GLU A 81 -23.95 2.11 -8.02
C GLU A 81 -22.56 1.83 -8.63
N ALA A 82 -21.52 2.53 -8.18
CA ALA A 82 -20.15 2.27 -8.60
C ALA A 82 -19.65 0.90 -8.09
N PHE A 83 -20.04 0.50 -6.87
CA PHE A 83 -19.69 -0.81 -6.32
C PHE A 83 -20.40 -1.95 -7.05
N ASP A 84 -21.66 -1.76 -7.46
CA ASP A 84 -22.37 -2.72 -8.30
C ASP A 84 -21.67 -2.89 -9.67
N GLN A 85 -21.25 -1.79 -10.32
CA GLN A 85 -20.46 -1.84 -11.56
C GLN A 85 -19.11 -2.52 -11.37
N PHE A 86 -18.41 -2.22 -10.25
CA PHE A 86 -17.15 -2.88 -9.89
C PHE A 86 -17.30 -4.40 -9.78
N ARG A 87 -18.36 -4.84 -9.11
CA ARG A 87 -18.72 -6.24 -8.90
C ARG A 87 -19.08 -6.91 -10.22
N GLU A 88 -19.98 -6.32 -11.01
CA GLU A 88 -20.42 -6.86 -12.30
C GLU A 88 -19.28 -7.00 -13.32
N ALA A 89 -18.34 -6.07 -13.31
CA ALA A 89 -17.13 -6.14 -14.15
C ALA A 89 -16.07 -7.15 -13.65
N GLY A 90 -16.23 -7.70 -12.45
CA GLY A 90 -15.33 -8.70 -11.87
C GLY A 90 -13.96 -8.17 -11.44
N TRP A 91 -13.80 -6.87 -11.22
CA TRP A 91 -12.51 -6.27 -10.85
C TRP A 91 -11.94 -6.80 -9.54
N GLY A 92 -12.78 -7.17 -8.58
CA GLY A 92 -12.36 -7.76 -7.31
C GLY A 92 -11.93 -9.23 -7.39
N THR A 93 -12.19 -9.92 -8.52
CA THR A 93 -11.98 -11.37 -8.64
C THR A 93 -10.64 -11.73 -9.29
N ILE A 94 -9.89 -10.76 -9.82
CA ILE A 94 -8.71 -10.96 -10.68
C ILE A 94 -7.71 -11.96 -10.10
N ALA A 95 -7.21 -11.74 -8.89
CA ALA A 95 -6.19 -12.57 -8.27
C ALA A 95 -6.75 -13.64 -7.31
N ALA A 96 -8.07 -13.72 -7.17
CA ALA A 96 -8.69 -14.69 -6.29
C ALA A 96 -8.69 -16.11 -6.92
N PRO A 97 -8.67 -17.18 -6.10
CA PRO A 97 -8.62 -18.56 -6.59
C PRO A 97 -9.86 -18.95 -7.41
N GLU A 98 -9.65 -19.65 -8.53
CA GLU A 98 -10.72 -20.18 -9.39
C GLU A 98 -11.66 -21.13 -8.65
N GLU A 99 -11.13 -21.93 -7.73
CA GLU A 99 -11.89 -22.88 -6.89
C GLU A 99 -13.08 -22.22 -6.19
N PHE A 100 -12.99 -20.92 -5.86
CA PHE A 100 -14.04 -20.17 -5.18
C PHE A 100 -14.66 -19.06 -6.05
N GLY A 101 -14.48 -19.14 -7.38
CA GLY A 101 -15.09 -18.21 -8.34
C GLY A 101 -14.24 -17.00 -8.70
N GLY A 102 -12.95 -17.00 -8.37
CA GLY A 102 -11.97 -16.01 -8.85
C GLY A 102 -11.48 -16.29 -10.26
N GLN A 103 -10.64 -15.41 -10.80
CA GLN A 103 -10.03 -15.54 -12.13
C GLN A 103 -8.64 -16.21 -12.10
N GLY A 104 -8.06 -16.44 -10.91
CA GLY A 104 -6.77 -17.11 -10.73
C GLY A 104 -5.55 -16.39 -11.30
N MET A 105 -5.70 -15.14 -11.77
CA MET A 105 -4.63 -14.37 -12.38
C MET A 105 -3.54 -13.95 -11.38
N PRO A 106 -2.36 -13.56 -11.85
CA PRO A 106 -1.30 -13.08 -10.98
C PRO A 106 -1.69 -11.84 -10.15
N HIS A 107 -1.16 -11.75 -8.93
CA HIS A 107 -1.33 -10.59 -8.05
C HIS A 107 -0.86 -9.28 -8.71
N VAL A 108 0.11 -9.36 -9.63
CA VAL A 108 0.57 -8.18 -10.39
C VAL A 108 -0.61 -7.45 -11.06
N LEU A 109 -1.55 -8.18 -11.69
CA LEU A 109 -2.71 -7.56 -12.33
C LEU A 109 -3.72 -7.02 -11.32
N GLY A 110 -3.90 -7.70 -10.18
CA GLY A 110 -4.68 -7.18 -9.05
C GLY A 110 -4.12 -5.87 -8.51
N PHE A 111 -2.80 -5.76 -8.38
CA PHE A 111 -2.13 -4.56 -7.88
C PHE A 111 -2.18 -3.39 -8.86
N VAL A 112 -2.20 -3.65 -10.17
CA VAL A 112 -2.52 -2.61 -11.17
C VAL A 112 -3.88 -1.99 -10.89
N MET A 113 -4.90 -2.82 -10.65
CA MET A 113 -6.24 -2.34 -10.31
C MET A 113 -6.28 -1.62 -8.95
N GLU A 114 -5.58 -2.11 -7.94
CA GLU A 114 -5.50 -1.44 -6.62
C GLU A 114 -4.89 -0.03 -6.75
N GLU A 115 -3.82 0.14 -7.55
CA GLU A 115 -3.23 1.46 -7.82
C GLU A 115 -4.26 2.39 -8.48
N TYR A 116 -4.92 1.92 -9.53
CA TYR A 116 -5.87 2.75 -10.28
C TYR A 116 -7.08 3.13 -9.44
N ILE A 117 -7.65 2.20 -8.69
CA ILE A 117 -8.78 2.44 -7.79
C ILE A 117 -8.40 3.45 -6.69
N ALA A 118 -7.28 3.23 -6.01
CA ALA A 118 -6.85 4.12 -4.93
C ALA A 118 -6.43 5.52 -5.44
N SER A 119 -5.92 5.63 -6.67
CA SER A 119 -5.62 6.92 -7.31
C SER A 119 -6.89 7.67 -7.69
N ALA A 120 -7.89 6.96 -8.19
CA ALA A 120 -9.17 7.55 -8.58
C ALA A 120 -10.03 7.90 -7.36
N ASN A 121 -10.10 7.00 -6.35
CA ASN A 121 -10.91 7.17 -5.15
C ASN A 121 -10.42 6.24 -4.03
N GLN A 122 -9.53 6.73 -3.18
CA GLN A 122 -8.95 5.93 -2.09
C GLN A 122 -10.02 5.45 -1.08
N ALA A 123 -10.98 6.30 -0.75
CA ALA A 123 -12.05 5.95 0.19
C ALA A 123 -12.88 4.76 -0.30
N PHE A 124 -13.20 4.72 -1.59
CA PHE A 124 -13.87 3.59 -2.25
C PHE A 124 -12.98 2.34 -2.23
N GLY A 125 -11.71 2.47 -2.60
CA GLY A 125 -10.77 1.34 -2.69
C GLY A 125 -10.58 0.56 -1.39
N MET A 126 -10.88 1.16 -0.25
CA MET A 126 -10.77 0.48 1.04
C MET A 126 -11.82 -0.61 1.24
N TYR A 127 -12.99 -0.53 0.61
CA TYR A 127 -14.02 -1.57 0.72
C TYR A 127 -13.57 -2.90 0.08
N PRO A 128 -13.17 -2.96 -1.20
CA PRO A 128 -12.62 -4.18 -1.78
C PRO A 128 -11.24 -4.55 -1.21
N GLY A 129 -10.39 -3.59 -0.85
CA GLY A 129 -9.06 -3.86 -0.32
C GLY A 129 -9.07 -4.64 1.00
N LEU A 130 -9.95 -4.28 1.95
CA LEU A 130 -10.11 -5.03 3.21
C LEU A 130 -10.76 -6.40 2.97
N THR A 131 -11.67 -6.49 2.01
CA THR A 131 -12.29 -7.75 1.59
C THR A 131 -11.23 -8.73 1.08
N ASN A 132 -10.31 -8.28 0.21
CA ASN A 132 -9.19 -9.10 -0.29
C ASN A 132 -8.28 -9.61 0.84
N GLY A 133 -8.01 -8.76 1.83
CA GLY A 133 -7.28 -9.16 3.02
C GLY A 133 -7.98 -10.26 3.83
N ALA A 134 -9.29 -10.13 4.04
CA ALA A 134 -10.10 -11.12 4.75
C ALA A 134 -10.18 -12.45 3.98
N ILE A 135 -10.33 -12.41 2.65
CA ILE A 135 -10.26 -13.56 1.76
C ILE A 135 -8.92 -14.30 1.95
N SER A 136 -7.80 -13.57 1.91
CA SER A 136 -6.46 -14.17 2.08
C SER A 136 -6.30 -14.90 3.41
N ALA A 137 -6.81 -14.34 4.51
CA ALA A 137 -6.78 -14.97 5.82
C ALA A 137 -7.65 -16.24 5.89
N LEU A 138 -8.85 -16.21 5.31
CA LEU A 138 -9.76 -17.37 5.25
C LEU A 138 -9.20 -18.48 4.35
N ILE A 139 -8.62 -18.17 3.19
CA ILE A 139 -7.95 -19.15 2.33
C ILE A 139 -6.85 -19.87 3.11
N ALA A 140 -6.03 -19.13 3.83
CA ALA A 140 -4.86 -19.68 4.50
C ALA A 140 -5.20 -20.45 5.79
N LYS A 141 -6.26 -20.07 6.53
CA LYS A 141 -6.52 -20.56 7.89
C LYS A 141 -7.95 -21.02 8.15
N GLY A 142 -8.90 -20.68 7.29
CA GLY A 142 -10.28 -21.13 7.41
C GLY A 142 -10.41 -22.64 7.26
N SER A 143 -11.38 -23.25 7.95
CA SER A 143 -11.80 -24.62 7.66
C SER A 143 -12.40 -24.74 6.26
N GLN A 144 -12.49 -25.95 5.72
CA GLN A 144 -13.09 -26.17 4.39
C GLN A 144 -14.53 -25.65 4.36
N GLU A 145 -15.30 -25.91 5.42
CA GLU A 145 -16.68 -25.40 5.58
C GLU A 145 -16.72 -23.86 5.56
N GLN A 146 -15.81 -23.19 6.28
CA GLN A 146 -15.72 -21.73 6.27
C GLN A 146 -15.38 -21.17 4.89
N LYS A 147 -14.45 -21.83 4.19
CA LYS A 147 -14.08 -21.41 2.82
C LYS A 147 -15.26 -21.52 1.86
N GLU A 148 -15.94 -22.67 1.85
CA GLU A 148 -17.12 -22.92 0.99
C GLU A 148 -18.28 -21.97 1.32
N LYS A 149 -18.44 -21.63 2.61
CA LYS A 149 -19.54 -20.78 3.09
C LYS A 149 -19.34 -19.29 2.77
N TYR A 150 -18.11 -18.77 2.88
CA TYR A 150 -17.86 -17.35 2.83
C TYR A 150 -17.14 -16.89 1.55
N LEU A 151 -16.15 -17.65 1.06
CA LEU A 151 -15.28 -17.17 -0.02
C LEU A 151 -16.00 -16.88 -1.35
N PRO A 152 -16.93 -17.72 -1.84
CA PRO A 152 -17.58 -17.42 -3.13
C PRO A 152 -18.25 -16.06 -3.17
N LYS A 153 -19.00 -15.71 -2.13
CA LYS A 153 -19.69 -14.41 -2.05
C LYS A 153 -18.76 -13.23 -1.71
N MET A 154 -17.69 -13.47 -0.97
CA MET A 154 -16.68 -12.45 -0.71
C MET A 154 -15.83 -12.16 -1.97
N ILE A 155 -15.47 -13.18 -2.72
CA ILE A 155 -14.71 -13.04 -3.98
C ILE A 155 -15.55 -12.31 -5.02
N SER A 156 -16.83 -12.65 -5.16
CA SER A 156 -17.76 -11.92 -6.06
C SER A 156 -18.09 -10.50 -5.59
N ASN A 157 -17.65 -10.11 -4.38
CA ASN A 157 -18.00 -8.85 -3.71
C ASN A 157 -19.52 -8.66 -3.46
N GLU A 158 -20.32 -9.73 -3.47
CA GLU A 158 -21.67 -9.71 -2.91
C GLU A 158 -21.62 -9.47 -1.39
N TRP A 159 -20.61 -10.00 -0.72
CA TRP A 159 -20.27 -9.74 0.67
C TRP A 159 -18.89 -9.10 0.78
N THR A 160 -18.74 -8.22 1.76
CA THR A 160 -17.45 -7.59 2.06
C THR A 160 -16.81 -8.17 3.31
N GLY A 161 -15.53 -7.91 3.50
CA GLY A 161 -14.78 -8.35 4.67
C GLY A 161 -14.13 -7.20 5.42
N THR A 162 -13.91 -7.37 6.73
CA THR A 162 -13.26 -6.37 7.58
C THR A 162 -12.26 -6.99 8.53
N MET A 163 -11.35 -6.18 9.05
CA MET A 163 -10.31 -6.54 10.01
C MET A 163 -10.56 -5.82 11.35
N ASN A 164 -10.83 -6.58 12.42
CA ASN A 164 -11.23 -6.05 13.72
C ASN A 164 -10.21 -6.39 14.82
N LEU A 165 -9.22 -5.51 14.99
CA LEU A 165 -8.12 -5.67 15.94
C LEU A 165 -8.22 -4.68 17.09
N THR A 166 -8.18 -3.40 16.74
CA THR A 166 -7.99 -2.26 17.63
C THR A 166 -9.14 -2.07 18.60
N GLU A 167 -8.82 -1.79 19.85
CA GLU A 167 -9.79 -1.45 20.90
C GLU A 167 -9.47 -0.05 21.45
N PRO A 168 -10.40 0.61 22.20
CA PRO A 168 -10.19 1.99 22.67
C PRO A 168 -8.90 2.24 23.45
N HIS A 169 -8.34 1.21 24.08
CA HIS A 169 -7.15 1.29 24.92
C HIS A 169 -5.91 0.65 24.30
N CYS A 170 -6.00 0.01 23.14
CA CYS A 170 -4.85 -0.63 22.49
C CYS A 170 -5.03 -0.73 20.97
N GLY A 171 -3.94 -0.47 20.25
CA GLY A 171 -3.87 -0.64 18.79
C GLY A 171 -2.56 -1.29 18.39
N THR A 172 -1.42 -0.69 18.72
CA THR A 172 -0.09 -1.26 18.45
C THR A 172 0.21 -2.46 19.33
N ASP A 173 -0.12 -2.39 20.64
CA ASP A 173 0.03 -3.51 21.59
C ASP A 173 -1.27 -4.29 21.70
N LEU A 174 -1.46 -5.25 20.80
CA LEU A 174 -2.63 -6.13 20.76
C LEU A 174 -2.67 -7.13 21.94
N GLY A 175 -1.58 -7.31 22.70
CA GLY A 175 -1.59 -8.11 23.91
C GLY A 175 -2.63 -7.66 24.94
N MET A 176 -3.00 -6.39 24.89
CA MET A 176 -3.93 -5.74 25.80
C MET A 176 -5.41 -5.88 25.44
N ILE A 177 -5.79 -6.51 24.31
CA ILE A 177 -7.20 -6.64 23.90
C ILE A 177 -8.04 -7.31 24.99
N ARG A 178 -9.29 -6.86 25.13
CA ARG A 178 -10.26 -7.31 26.14
C ARG A 178 -11.47 -8.01 25.55
N THR A 179 -11.68 -7.95 24.23
CA THR A 179 -12.76 -8.70 23.57
C THR A 179 -12.66 -10.16 23.89
N LYS A 180 -13.79 -10.75 24.31
CA LYS A 180 -13.92 -12.15 24.75
C LYS A 180 -14.68 -12.97 23.74
N ALA A 181 -14.32 -14.26 23.65
CA ALA A 181 -15.01 -15.26 22.89
C ALA A 181 -15.34 -16.44 23.81
N VAL A 182 -16.60 -16.57 24.23
CA VAL A 182 -17.05 -17.64 25.16
C VAL A 182 -17.72 -18.76 24.35
N PRO A 183 -17.30 -20.04 24.49
CA PRO A 183 -17.92 -21.14 23.78
C PRO A 183 -19.41 -21.28 24.09
N ASN A 184 -20.26 -21.48 23.07
CA ASN A 184 -21.70 -21.75 23.21
C ASN A 184 -22.00 -23.26 23.40
N GLY A 185 -21.01 -24.17 23.16
CA GLY A 185 -21.17 -25.59 23.27
C GLY A 185 -21.58 -26.31 21.97
N ASP A 186 -21.86 -25.58 20.92
CA ASP A 186 -22.24 -26.08 19.58
C ASP A 186 -21.15 -25.86 18.52
N GLY A 187 -19.95 -25.45 18.92
CA GLY A 187 -18.82 -25.11 18.04
C GLY A 187 -18.74 -23.62 17.70
N SER A 188 -19.78 -22.84 18.04
CA SER A 188 -19.77 -21.39 17.95
C SER A 188 -19.31 -20.72 19.25
N TYR A 189 -19.08 -19.41 19.19
CA TYR A 189 -18.66 -18.58 20.32
C TYR A 189 -19.50 -17.32 20.40
N ALA A 190 -19.82 -16.89 21.61
CA ALA A 190 -20.39 -15.58 21.91
C ALA A 190 -19.24 -14.55 22.01
N ILE A 191 -19.17 -13.65 21.06
CA ILE A 191 -18.16 -12.58 21.01
C ILE A 191 -18.69 -11.34 21.71
N THR A 192 -17.94 -10.80 22.68
CA THR A 192 -18.36 -9.61 23.44
C THR A 192 -17.16 -8.65 23.60
N GLY A 193 -17.36 -7.39 23.21
CA GLY A 193 -16.37 -6.32 23.29
C GLY A 193 -16.63 -5.19 22.30
N THR A 194 -15.72 -4.22 22.26
CA THR A 194 -15.80 -3.07 21.35
C THR A 194 -14.51 -2.95 20.54
N LYS A 195 -14.66 -2.85 19.25
CA LYS A 195 -13.58 -2.60 18.29
C LYS A 195 -13.73 -1.20 17.70
N ILE A 196 -12.61 -0.48 17.54
CA ILE A 196 -12.62 0.88 16.99
C ILE A 196 -11.76 0.97 15.72
N PHE A 197 -11.97 2.03 14.95
CA PHE A 197 -11.29 2.31 13.69
C PHE A 197 -11.50 1.20 12.64
N ILE A 198 -12.69 0.59 12.64
CA ILE A 198 -12.99 -0.48 11.69
C ILE A 198 -13.45 0.13 10.37
N SER A 199 -12.54 0.16 9.40
CA SER A 199 -12.84 0.59 8.05
C SER A 199 -13.85 -0.35 7.38
N ALA A 200 -14.83 0.20 6.67
CA ALA A 200 -15.93 -0.55 6.06
C ALA A 200 -16.72 -1.43 7.06
N GLY A 201 -16.73 -1.07 8.35
CA GLY A 201 -17.35 -1.88 9.40
C GLY A 201 -18.87 -2.00 9.30
N GLU A 202 -19.53 -0.99 8.74
CA GLU A 202 -20.96 -0.98 8.43
C GLU A 202 -21.18 -0.12 7.17
N HIS A 203 -21.96 -0.60 6.22
CA HIS A 203 -22.30 0.12 4.98
C HIS A 203 -23.47 -0.56 4.26
N ASP A 204 -23.99 0.09 3.22
CA ASP A 204 -25.16 -0.30 2.44
C ASP A 204 -24.86 -0.86 1.03
N MET A 205 -23.56 -1.12 0.72
CA MET A 205 -23.14 -1.56 -0.62
C MET A 205 -23.12 -3.09 -0.80
N ALA A 206 -23.15 -3.86 0.28
CA ALA A 206 -23.10 -5.32 0.24
C ALA A 206 -24.23 -5.95 1.07
N GLU A 207 -24.65 -7.16 0.68
CA GLU A 207 -25.71 -7.90 1.39
C GLU A 207 -25.29 -8.33 2.79
N ASN A 208 -24.01 -8.64 2.99
CA ASN A 208 -23.44 -9.04 4.28
C ASN A 208 -22.02 -8.50 4.45
N ILE A 209 -21.58 -8.41 5.69
CA ILE A 209 -20.20 -8.01 6.04
C ILE A 209 -19.63 -9.10 6.93
N ILE A 210 -18.47 -9.63 6.56
CA ILE A 210 -17.80 -10.73 7.25
C ILE A 210 -16.63 -10.14 8.07
N HIS A 211 -16.83 -10.05 9.39
CA HIS A 211 -15.84 -9.47 10.29
C HIS A 211 -14.84 -10.55 10.73
N LEU A 212 -13.55 -10.31 10.53
CA LEU A 212 -12.48 -11.11 11.14
C LEU A 212 -12.05 -10.45 12.45
N VAL A 213 -12.38 -11.05 13.58
CA VAL A 213 -12.31 -10.45 14.92
C VAL A 213 -11.27 -11.14 15.78
N LEU A 214 -10.32 -10.37 16.33
CA LEU A 214 -9.40 -10.86 17.36
C LEU A 214 -10.06 -10.82 18.74
N ALA A 215 -10.05 -11.95 19.45
CA ALA A 215 -10.60 -12.08 20.81
C ALA A 215 -9.81 -13.12 21.63
N LYS A 216 -10.01 -13.10 22.95
CA LYS A 216 -9.44 -14.08 23.89
C LYS A 216 -10.53 -15.04 24.37
N THR A 217 -10.20 -16.34 24.42
CA THR A 217 -11.03 -17.39 25.01
C THR A 217 -10.85 -17.44 26.53
N PRO A 218 -11.77 -18.05 27.30
CA PRO A 218 -11.62 -18.23 28.75
C PRO A 218 -10.34 -19.01 29.09
N GLY A 219 -9.52 -18.46 29.98
CA GLY A 219 -8.25 -19.07 30.40
C GLY A 219 -7.07 -18.86 29.44
N ALA A 220 -7.26 -18.15 28.34
CA ALA A 220 -6.16 -17.80 27.45
C ALA A 220 -5.11 -16.92 28.13
N PRO A 221 -3.81 -17.04 27.77
CA PRO A 221 -2.76 -16.16 28.28
C PRO A 221 -3.08 -14.68 28.08
N ASP A 222 -2.82 -13.85 29.09
CA ASP A 222 -3.02 -12.39 29.00
C ASP A 222 -1.84 -11.70 28.30
N SER A 223 -1.69 -12.04 27.02
CA SER A 223 -0.64 -11.54 26.13
C SER A 223 -1.04 -11.77 24.68
N THR A 224 -0.18 -11.38 23.73
CA THR A 224 -0.36 -11.71 22.30
C THR A 224 -0.47 -13.22 22.02
N LYS A 225 0.04 -14.07 22.92
CA LYS A 225 -0.02 -15.55 22.80
C LYS A 225 -1.39 -16.13 23.14
N GLY A 226 -2.32 -15.35 23.70
CA GLY A 226 -3.67 -15.79 24.02
C GLY A 226 -4.73 -15.32 23.04
N ILE A 227 -4.33 -14.74 21.90
CA ILE A 227 -5.24 -14.17 20.91
C ILE A 227 -5.67 -15.24 19.89
N SER A 228 -6.98 -15.40 19.72
CA SER A 228 -7.60 -16.24 18.69
C SER A 228 -8.33 -15.37 17.66
N LEU A 229 -8.56 -15.90 16.45
CA LEU A 229 -9.26 -15.25 15.37
C LEU A 229 -10.65 -15.88 15.18
N PHE A 230 -11.65 -15.04 14.95
CA PHE A 230 -13.03 -15.45 14.73
C PHE A 230 -13.61 -14.81 13.49
N VAL A 231 -14.39 -15.58 12.72
CA VAL A 231 -15.27 -15.06 11.68
C VAL A 231 -16.64 -14.77 12.29
N VAL A 232 -17.11 -13.53 12.15
CA VAL A 232 -18.35 -13.02 12.73
C VAL A 232 -19.12 -12.29 11.63
N PRO A 233 -20.14 -12.91 11.02
CA PRO A 233 -20.92 -12.25 9.97
C PRO A 233 -21.88 -11.22 10.58
N LYS A 234 -22.16 -10.13 9.84
CA LYS A 234 -23.17 -9.13 10.19
C LYS A 234 -24.57 -9.74 10.24
N PHE A 235 -24.91 -10.58 9.29
CA PHE A 235 -26.10 -11.43 9.27
C PHE A 235 -25.66 -12.89 9.29
N ILE A 236 -26.28 -13.69 10.17
CA ILE A 236 -26.00 -15.14 10.23
C ILE A 236 -26.33 -15.76 8.88
N VAL A 237 -25.44 -16.61 8.39
CA VAL A 237 -25.61 -17.24 7.08
C VAL A 237 -26.45 -18.51 7.25
N ASN A 238 -27.61 -18.56 6.57
CA ASN A 238 -28.48 -19.72 6.53
C ASN A 238 -27.84 -20.91 5.80
N ASP A 239 -28.43 -22.11 5.95
CA ASP A 239 -27.93 -23.33 5.30
C ASP A 239 -27.98 -23.26 3.75
N ASP A 240 -28.85 -22.43 3.19
CA ASP A 240 -28.96 -22.16 1.75
C ASP A 240 -27.95 -21.10 1.23
N GLY A 241 -27.11 -20.58 2.12
CA GLY A 241 -26.11 -19.55 1.80
C GLY A 241 -26.66 -18.12 1.71
N THR A 242 -27.91 -17.88 2.11
CA THR A 242 -28.49 -16.53 2.16
C THR A 242 -28.21 -15.84 3.51
N PRO A 243 -28.17 -14.48 3.56
CA PRO A 243 -28.17 -13.76 4.83
C PRO A 243 -29.46 -14.04 5.62
N GLY A 244 -29.32 -14.44 6.90
CA GLY A 244 -30.42 -14.73 7.81
C GLY A 244 -30.67 -13.57 8.79
N GLU A 245 -30.84 -13.92 10.07
CA GLU A 245 -31.09 -12.94 11.12
C GLU A 245 -29.88 -12.04 11.39
N ARG A 246 -30.13 -10.83 11.89
CA ARG A 246 -29.08 -9.91 12.32
C ARG A 246 -28.32 -10.49 13.51
N ASN A 247 -27.00 -10.53 13.39
CA ASN A 247 -26.11 -10.97 14.47
C ASN A 247 -25.95 -9.87 15.54
N GLY A 248 -25.42 -10.23 16.71
CA GLY A 248 -25.14 -9.35 17.84
C GLY A 248 -23.99 -8.36 17.62
N VAL A 249 -23.82 -7.84 16.38
CA VAL A 249 -22.85 -6.81 16.03
C VAL A 249 -23.55 -5.53 15.57
N SER A 250 -23.16 -4.38 16.11
CA SER A 250 -23.77 -3.08 15.79
C SER A 250 -22.72 -1.98 15.63
N CYS A 251 -23.01 -1.02 14.74
CA CYS A 251 -22.22 0.19 14.58
C CYS A 251 -22.64 1.23 15.63
N GLY A 252 -21.80 1.46 16.64
CA GLY A 252 -22.03 2.44 17.69
C GLY A 252 -21.86 3.88 17.22
N SER A 253 -20.81 4.12 16.43
CA SER A 253 -20.51 5.42 15.80
C SER A 253 -19.61 5.23 14.58
N ILE A 254 -19.52 6.29 13.77
CA ILE A 254 -18.47 6.44 12.75
C ILE A 254 -17.57 7.60 13.11
N GLU A 255 -16.29 7.51 12.74
CA GLU A 255 -15.30 8.51 13.08
C GLU A 255 -15.35 9.72 12.13
N GLU A 256 -15.26 10.93 12.69
CA GLU A 256 -14.96 12.14 11.92
C GLU A 256 -13.45 12.19 11.64
N LYS A 257 -13.07 11.99 10.38
CA LYS A 257 -11.68 11.83 9.99
C LYS A 257 -11.14 13.07 9.26
N MET A 258 -9.81 13.19 9.20
CA MET A 258 -9.12 14.20 8.41
C MET A 258 -9.34 14.03 6.90
N GLY A 259 -9.45 12.80 6.42
CA GLY A 259 -9.64 12.43 5.02
C GLY A 259 -10.36 11.09 4.88
N ILE A 260 -10.42 10.57 3.65
CA ILE A 260 -11.15 9.34 3.28
C ILE A 260 -12.58 9.31 3.84
N HIS A 261 -13.27 10.44 3.75
CA HIS A 261 -14.61 10.61 4.32
C HIS A 261 -15.64 9.66 3.70
N GLY A 262 -15.44 9.27 2.44
CA GLY A 262 -16.29 8.31 1.75
C GLY A 262 -16.16 6.87 2.24
N ASN A 263 -15.26 6.57 3.19
CA ASN A 263 -15.17 5.27 3.84
C ASN A 263 -15.70 5.34 5.27
N SER A 264 -16.60 4.43 5.63
CA SER A 264 -17.14 4.30 7.00
C SER A 264 -16.07 3.70 7.92
N THR A 265 -15.55 4.49 8.85
CA THR A 265 -14.63 4.01 9.88
C THR A 265 -15.40 3.89 11.19
N CYS A 266 -15.72 2.65 11.58
CA CYS A 266 -16.72 2.36 12.59
C CYS A 266 -16.14 2.02 13.96
N VAL A 267 -16.91 2.35 14.99
CA VAL A 267 -16.86 1.69 16.29
C VAL A 267 -17.88 0.55 16.24
N LEU A 268 -17.40 -0.70 16.34
CA LEU A 268 -18.25 -1.89 16.33
C LEU A 268 -18.37 -2.47 17.73
N ASN A 269 -19.62 -2.62 18.19
CA ASN A 269 -19.97 -3.27 19.45
C ASN A 269 -20.45 -4.69 19.17
N TYR A 270 -19.83 -5.64 19.85
CA TYR A 270 -20.19 -7.06 19.86
C TYR A 270 -20.87 -7.36 21.19
N ASP A 271 -22.13 -7.76 21.13
CA ASP A 271 -22.95 -8.10 22.31
C ASP A 271 -23.45 -9.54 22.19
N GLY A 272 -22.57 -10.47 22.59
CA GLY A 272 -22.83 -11.90 22.43
C GLY A 272 -22.92 -12.33 20.95
N ALA A 273 -22.27 -11.62 20.04
CA ALA A 273 -22.33 -11.92 18.61
C ALA A 273 -21.81 -13.35 18.34
N THR A 274 -22.55 -14.11 17.56
CA THR A 274 -22.17 -15.47 17.17
C THR A 274 -21.01 -15.43 16.19
N GLY A 275 -19.93 -16.15 16.52
CA GLY A 275 -18.74 -16.27 15.68
C GLY A 275 -18.15 -17.67 15.72
N TRP A 276 -17.30 -17.99 14.77
CA TRP A 276 -16.60 -19.27 14.65
C TRP A 276 -15.11 -19.05 14.58
N MET A 277 -14.34 -19.89 15.28
CA MET A 277 -12.88 -19.79 15.30
C MET A 277 -12.30 -20.07 13.91
N VAL A 278 -11.34 -19.24 13.50
CA VAL A 278 -10.57 -19.39 12.27
C VAL A 278 -9.16 -19.87 12.63
N GLY A 279 -8.81 -21.07 12.16
CA GLY A 279 -7.55 -21.72 12.51
C GLY A 279 -7.55 -22.30 13.92
N GLU A 280 -6.42 -22.21 14.62
CA GLU A 280 -6.21 -22.81 15.94
C GLU A 280 -6.37 -21.77 17.06
N GLU A 281 -6.83 -22.24 18.22
CA GLU A 281 -6.89 -21.45 19.44
C GLU A 281 -5.50 -20.89 19.81
N ASN A 282 -5.47 -19.61 20.23
CA ASN A 282 -4.23 -18.90 20.58
C ASN A 282 -3.23 -18.68 19.42
N LYS A 283 -3.65 -18.93 18.17
CA LYS A 283 -2.88 -18.66 16.94
C LYS A 283 -3.48 -17.57 16.06
N GLY A 284 -4.50 -16.88 16.57
CA GLY A 284 -5.26 -15.89 15.79
C GLY A 284 -4.41 -14.72 15.29
N LEU A 285 -3.42 -14.28 16.05
CA LEU A 285 -2.53 -13.20 15.60
C LEU A 285 -1.68 -13.62 14.39
N ALA A 286 -1.21 -14.89 14.36
CA ALA A 286 -0.46 -15.40 13.20
C ALA A 286 -1.36 -15.50 11.95
N ALA A 287 -2.64 -15.86 12.10
CA ALA A 287 -3.62 -15.88 11.03
C ALA A 287 -3.92 -14.44 10.54
N MET A 288 -4.08 -13.48 11.46
CA MET A 288 -4.31 -12.08 11.14
C MET A 288 -3.11 -11.41 10.46
N PHE A 289 -1.87 -11.85 10.75
CA PHE A 289 -0.69 -11.31 10.06
C PHE A 289 -0.68 -11.59 8.55
N ILE A 290 -1.38 -12.62 8.08
CA ILE A 290 -1.54 -12.88 6.64
C ILE A 290 -2.32 -11.73 6.01
N MET A 291 -3.47 -11.39 6.59
CA MET A 291 -4.27 -10.25 6.17
C MET A 291 -3.49 -8.92 6.30
N MET A 292 -2.80 -8.72 7.44
CA MET A 292 -2.02 -7.50 7.67
C MET A 292 -0.86 -7.32 6.69
N ASN A 293 -0.20 -8.39 6.25
CA ASN A 293 0.88 -8.28 5.27
C ASN A 293 0.34 -7.91 3.88
N ALA A 294 -0.79 -8.49 3.47
CA ALA A 294 -1.48 -8.07 2.25
C ALA A 294 -1.93 -6.61 2.34
N ALA A 295 -2.56 -6.21 3.46
CA ALA A 295 -2.97 -4.82 3.70
C ALA A 295 -1.79 -3.84 3.70
N ARG A 296 -0.61 -4.21 4.23
CA ARG A 296 0.59 -3.35 4.20
C ARG A 296 1.08 -3.07 2.78
N LEU A 297 1.02 -4.05 1.89
CA LEU A 297 1.35 -3.83 0.48
C LEU A 297 0.33 -2.90 -0.18
N GLY A 298 -0.96 -3.12 0.04
CA GLY A 298 -2.02 -2.22 -0.43
C GLY A 298 -1.88 -0.79 0.10
N VAL A 299 -1.47 -0.62 1.39
CA VAL A 299 -1.20 0.72 1.95
C VAL A 299 0.03 1.37 1.30
N GLY A 300 1.05 0.60 0.94
CA GLY A 300 2.17 1.11 0.14
C GLY A 300 1.71 1.64 -1.22
N ILE A 301 0.78 0.94 -1.87
CA ILE A 301 0.12 1.38 -3.11
C ILE A 301 -0.67 2.68 -2.88
N GLN A 302 -1.35 2.85 -1.75
CA GLN A 302 -2.06 4.11 -1.45
C GLN A 302 -1.12 5.32 -1.41
N GLY A 303 0.12 5.14 -0.90
CA GLY A 303 1.15 6.19 -0.94
C GLY A 303 1.52 6.58 -2.37
N LEU A 304 1.70 5.59 -3.26
CA LEU A 304 1.89 5.81 -4.69
C LEU A 304 0.68 6.50 -5.32
N SER A 305 -0.51 6.00 -5.05
CA SER A 305 -1.74 6.40 -5.72
C SER A 305 -2.12 7.86 -5.45
N GLN A 306 -2.01 8.31 -4.20
CA GLN A 306 -2.29 9.71 -3.87
C GLN A 306 -1.22 10.66 -4.45
N ALA A 307 0.03 10.21 -4.50
CA ALA A 307 1.10 10.94 -5.16
C ALA A 307 0.87 11.06 -6.68
N GLU A 308 0.47 9.98 -7.35
CA GLU A 308 0.17 9.95 -8.79
C GLU A 308 -0.99 10.88 -9.14
N ALA A 309 -2.12 10.78 -8.44
CA ALA A 309 -3.26 11.64 -8.68
C ALA A 309 -2.94 13.13 -8.45
N ALA A 310 -2.24 13.45 -7.37
CA ALA A 310 -1.79 14.81 -7.09
C ALA A 310 -0.81 15.34 -8.16
N TYR A 311 0.12 14.48 -8.62
CA TYR A 311 1.11 14.79 -9.65
C TYR A 311 0.46 15.17 -10.97
N GLN A 312 -0.51 14.39 -11.46
CA GLN A 312 -1.21 14.69 -12.73
C GLN A 312 -1.87 16.07 -12.70
N ASN A 313 -2.53 16.41 -11.61
CA ASN A 313 -3.18 17.71 -11.43
C ASN A 313 -2.17 18.85 -11.34
N ALA A 314 -1.04 18.64 -10.65
CA ALA A 314 0.02 19.65 -10.55
C ALA A 314 0.71 19.90 -11.89
N VAL A 315 0.93 18.86 -12.70
CA VAL A 315 1.48 19.03 -14.07
C VAL A 315 0.53 19.85 -14.93
N ALA A 316 -0.76 19.50 -14.96
CA ALA A 316 -1.75 20.25 -15.73
C ALA A 316 -1.81 21.72 -15.32
N TYR A 317 -1.83 21.99 -14.02
CA TYR A 317 -1.81 23.36 -13.50
C TYR A 317 -0.52 24.11 -13.84
N ALA A 318 0.65 23.47 -13.71
CA ALA A 318 1.94 24.11 -13.97
C ALA A 318 2.14 24.50 -15.44
N LEU A 319 1.55 23.75 -16.37
CA LEU A 319 1.58 24.03 -17.81
C LEU A 319 0.61 25.17 -18.20
N ASP A 320 -0.51 25.30 -17.51
CA ASP A 320 -1.53 26.33 -17.78
C ASP A 320 -1.24 27.66 -17.05
N ARG A 321 -0.86 27.59 -15.76
CA ARG A 321 -0.66 28.76 -14.91
C ARG A 321 0.54 29.59 -15.33
N ARG A 322 0.33 30.88 -15.62
CA ARG A 322 1.37 31.82 -16.07
C ARG A 322 1.73 32.79 -14.97
N GLN A 323 3.00 32.81 -14.55
CA GLN A 323 3.56 33.77 -13.59
C GLN A 323 5.07 33.89 -13.77
N GLY A 324 5.55 35.14 -13.85
CA GLY A 324 6.99 35.43 -13.99
C GLY A 324 7.57 35.09 -15.36
N ARG A 325 8.89 35.01 -15.42
CA ARG A 325 9.67 34.68 -16.63
C ARG A 325 10.73 33.64 -16.26
N ALA A 326 11.08 32.77 -17.20
CA ALA A 326 12.21 31.87 -17.02
C ALA A 326 13.52 32.66 -16.76
N LEU A 327 14.39 32.09 -15.91
CA LEU A 327 15.68 32.74 -15.58
C LEU A 327 16.60 32.91 -16.81
N SER A 328 16.44 32.02 -17.79
CA SER A 328 17.19 32.04 -19.06
C SER A 328 16.64 33.05 -20.11
N GLY A 329 15.60 33.79 -19.76
CA GLY A 329 14.85 34.66 -20.65
C GLY A 329 13.44 34.14 -20.95
N PRO A 330 12.54 34.98 -21.52
CA PRO A 330 11.16 34.57 -21.78
C PRO A 330 11.08 33.31 -22.64
N ALA A 331 10.37 32.28 -22.15
CA ALA A 331 10.10 31.06 -22.90
C ALA A 331 9.01 31.29 -23.96
N GLU A 332 8.05 32.15 -23.64
CA GLU A 332 6.99 32.61 -24.54
C GLU A 332 7.03 34.15 -24.66
N PRO A 333 7.87 34.73 -25.56
CA PRO A 333 8.10 36.17 -25.63
C PRO A 333 6.84 36.99 -25.85
N GLU A 334 5.89 36.49 -26.62
CA GLU A 334 4.64 37.17 -26.95
C GLU A 334 3.58 37.13 -25.82
N ALA A 335 3.74 36.26 -24.83
CA ALA A 335 2.84 36.19 -23.70
C ALA A 335 3.26 37.16 -22.59
N GLN A 336 2.31 37.57 -21.72
CA GLN A 336 2.60 38.44 -20.56
C GLN A 336 3.51 37.78 -19.53
N ALA A 337 3.42 36.48 -19.38
CA ALA A 337 4.23 35.67 -18.46
C ALA A 337 4.42 34.26 -19.03
N ASP A 338 5.45 33.57 -18.57
CA ASP A 338 5.68 32.17 -18.91
C ASP A 338 4.82 31.23 -18.04
N PRO A 339 4.55 29.99 -18.50
CA PRO A 339 3.99 28.94 -17.64
C PRO A 339 4.92 28.70 -16.44
N ILE A 340 4.36 28.48 -15.25
CA ILE A 340 5.18 28.25 -14.05
C ILE A 340 6.07 26.99 -14.14
N PHE A 341 5.75 26.09 -15.04
CA PHE A 341 6.56 24.91 -15.39
C PHE A 341 8.03 25.27 -15.76
N VAL A 342 8.30 26.49 -16.24
CA VAL A 342 9.67 26.90 -16.61
C VAL A 342 10.57 27.18 -15.39
N HIS A 343 9.98 27.40 -14.21
CA HIS A 343 10.75 27.72 -13.00
C HIS A 343 11.44 26.49 -12.42
N PRO A 344 12.76 26.56 -12.13
CA PRO A 344 13.52 25.41 -11.67
C PRO A 344 12.96 24.74 -10.40
N ASP A 345 12.42 25.50 -9.45
CA ASP A 345 11.85 24.92 -8.23
C ASP A 345 10.53 24.17 -8.49
N VAL A 346 9.68 24.69 -9.38
CA VAL A 346 8.47 23.98 -9.83
C VAL A 346 8.87 22.68 -10.54
N ARG A 347 9.86 22.75 -11.45
CA ARG A 347 10.38 21.55 -12.12
C ARG A 347 10.98 20.54 -11.15
N ARG A 348 11.69 20.99 -10.12
CA ARG A 348 12.19 20.09 -9.07
C ARG A 348 11.05 19.31 -8.42
N MET A 349 10.00 20.00 -7.95
CA MET A 349 8.84 19.33 -7.33
C MET A 349 8.17 18.33 -8.28
N LEU A 350 7.98 18.69 -9.55
CA LEU A 350 7.38 17.81 -10.55
C LEU A 350 8.28 16.62 -10.90
N MET A 351 9.59 16.82 -10.98
CA MET A 351 10.55 15.73 -11.23
C MET A 351 10.68 14.82 -10.03
N ASP A 352 10.64 15.34 -8.80
CA ASP A 352 10.59 14.53 -7.58
C ASP A 352 9.36 13.63 -7.58
N ALA A 353 8.19 14.18 -7.90
CA ALA A 353 6.95 13.42 -8.00
C ALA A 353 7.02 12.34 -9.09
N LYS A 354 7.46 12.68 -10.31
CA LYS A 354 7.61 11.73 -11.42
C LYS A 354 8.58 10.60 -11.08
N ALA A 355 9.73 10.94 -10.54
CA ALA A 355 10.74 9.95 -10.17
C ALA A 355 10.26 9.02 -9.04
N PHE A 356 9.45 9.53 -8.12
CA PHE A 356 8.85 8.72 -7.08
C PHE A 356 7.73 7.83 -7.62
N THR A 357 6.73 8.38 -8.32
CA THR A 357 5.55 7.62 -8.76
C THR A 357 5.91 6.47 -9.69
N GLU A 358 6.74 6.73 -10.71
CA GLU A 358 7.16 5.69 -11.65
C GLU A 358 8.08 4.64 -11.00
N GLY A 359 9.00 5.06 -10.12
CA GLY A 359 9.86 4.12 -9.38
C GLY A 359 9.07 3.28 -8.36
N MET A 360 8.11 3.89 -7.68
CA MET A 360 7.29 3.20 -6.69
C MET A 360 6.29 2.23 -7.34
N ARG A 361 5.74 2.56 -8.51
CA ARG A 361 4.93 1.63 -9.32
C ARG A 361 5.72 0.39 -9.68
N ALA A 362 6.95 0.57 -10.17
CA ALA A 362 7.85 -0.55 -10.46
C ALA A 362 8.11 -1.41 -9.20
N LEU A 363 8.35 -0.79 -8.05
CA LEU A 363 8.57 -1.50 -6.79
C LEU A 363 7.32 -2.24 -6.30
N CYS A 364 6.13 -1.62 -6.35
CA CYS A 364 4.88 -2.26 -5.92
C CYS A 364 4.55 -3.47 -6.80
N LEU A 365 4.66 -3.35 -8.11
CA LEU A 365 4.38 -4.45 -9.04
C LEU A 365 5.44 -5.55 -8.96
N TRP A 366 6.72 -5.21 -8.73
CA TRP A 366 7.74 -6.21 -8.40
C TRP A 366 7.42 -6.94 -7.08
N GLY A 367 6.96 -6.22 -6.06
CA GLY A 367 6.48 -6.80 -4.81
C GLY A 367 5.32 -7.78 -5.02
N ALA A 368 4.37 -7.45 -5.89
CA ALA A 368 3.26 -8.33 -6.27
C ALA A 368 3.75 -9.61 -6.97
N LEU A 369 4.72 -9.49 -7.90
CA LEU A 369 5.34 -10.64 -8.53
C LEU A 369 6.06 -11.55 -7.51
N LEU A 370 6.78 -10.95 -6.54
CA LEU A 370 7.40 -11.73 -5.47
C LEU A 370 6.37 -12.49 -4.63
N VAL A 371 5.19 -11.90 -4.35
CA VAL A 371 4.08 -12.60 -3.67
C VAL A 371 3.66 -13.83 -4.48
N ASP A 372 3.46 -13.71 -5.78
CA ASP A 372 3.13 -14.85 -6.64
C ASP A 372 4.23 -15.92 -6.60
N LEU A 373 5.49 -15.51 -6.73
CA LEU A 373 6.62 -16.44 -6.78
C LEU A 373 6.83 -17.21 -5.46
N THR A 374 6.44 -16.67 -4.30
CA THR A 374 6.53 -17.41 -3.03
C THR A 374 5.75 -18.73 -3.03
N HIS A 375 4.71 -18.81 -3.85
CA HIS A 375 3.81 -19.98 -3.92
C HIS A 375 3.88 -20.72 -5.26
N LYS A 376 4.13 -20.01 -6.35
CA LYS A 376 3.98 -20.50 -7.71
C LYS A 376 5.31 -20.84 -8.41
N ALA A 377 6.46 -20.33 -7.94
CA ALA A 377 7.76 -20.62 -8.56
C ALA A 377 8.06 -22.13 -8.57
N GLN A 378 8.77 -22.59 -9.59
CA GLN A 378 8.98 -24.02 -9.84
C GLN A 378 9.83 -24.69 -8.79
N THR A 379 10.90 -24.04 -8.36
CA THR A 379 11.85 -24.61 -7.38
C THR A 379 11.64 -24.05 -5.98
N GLU A 380 12.00 -24.84 -4.97
CA GLU A 380 11.96 -24.41 -3.57
C GLU A 380 12.90 -23.21 -3.33
N GLU A 381 14.07 -23.20 -4.00
CA GLU A 381 15.04 -22.11 -3.89
C GLU A 381 14.46 -20.79 -4.38
N GLU A 382 13.77 -20.79 -5.53
CA GLU A 382 13.09 -19.59 -6.06
C GLU A 382 11.99 -19.10 -5.12
N ARG A 383 11.17 -20.02 -4.57
CA ARG A 383 10.13 -19.69 -3.59
C ARG A 383 10.73 -19.07 -2.32
N GLU A 384 11.79 -19.67 -1.79
CA GLU A 384 12.48 -19.15 -0.60
C GLU A 384 13.12 -17.78 -0.86
N GLN A 385 13.73 -17.58 -2.02
CA GLN A 385 14.31 -16.29 -2.39
C GLN A 385 13.22 -15.22 -2.50
N ALA A 386 12.07 -15.51 -3.11
CA ALA A 386 10.94 -14.60 -3.20
C ALA A 386 10.39 -14.25 -1.81
N ASP A 387 10.24 -15.24 -0.90
CA ASP A 387 9.79 -15.04 0.48
C ASP A 387 10.74 -14.12 1.27
N LEU A 388 12.05 -14.34 1.16
CA LEU A 388 13.06 -13.49 1.78
C LEU A 388 12.96 -12.04 1.30
N LEU A 389 12.85 -11.83 -0.01
CA LEU A 389 12.79 -10.51 -0.60
C LEU A 389 11.49 -9.77 -0.27
N ILE A 390 10.32 -10.40 -0.46
CA ILE A 390 9.05 -9.73 -0.15
C ILE A 390 8.90 -9.46 1.35
N GLY A 391 9.36 -10.39 2.19
CA GLY A 391 9.39 -10.20 3.63
C GLY A 391 10.19 -8.97 4.05
N LEU A 392 11.30 -8.69 3.36
CA LEU A 392 12.15 -7.52 3.60
C LEU A 392 11.54 -6.25 2.98
N MET A 393 10.92 -6.34 1.78
CA MET A 393 10.36 -5.20 1.05
C MET A 393 9.05 -4.69 1.62
N THR A 394 8.21 -5.53 2.23
CA THR A 394 6.89 -5.14 2.76
C THR A 394 6.96 -3.89 3.67
N PRO A 395 7.81 -3.82 4.72
CA PRO A 395 7.94 -2.61 5.54
C PRO A 395 8.49 -1.40 4.77
N VAL A 396 9.31 -1.61 3.74
CA VAL A 396 9.84 -0.54 2.90
C VAL A 396 8.77 0.01 1.96
N ILE A 397 8.04 -0.86 1.28
CA ILE A 397 6.91 -0.48 0.40
C ILE A 397 5.90 0.33 1.21
N LYS A 398 5.49 -0.15 2.39
CA LYS A 398 4.55 0.55 3.24
C LYS A 398 5.14 1.83 3.85
N GLY A 399 6.26 1.73 4.57
CA GLY A 399 6.79 2.82 5.38
C GLY A 399 7.41 3.93 4.54
N TYR A 400 8.38 3.61 3.71
CA TYR A 400 9.02 4.60 2.83
C TYR A 400 8.05 5.11 1.75
N GLY A 401 7.27 4.20 1.12
CA GLY A 401 6.33 4.58 0.08
C GLY A 401 5.27 5.57 0.55
N THR A 402 4.74 5.40 1.76
CA THR A 402 3.72 6.33 2.30
C THR A 402 4.32 7.62 2.85
N ASP A 403 5.54 7.61 3.40
CA ASP A 403 6.23 8.83 3.82
C ASP A 403 6.50 9.72 2.59
N LYS A 404 7.04 9.15 1.53
CA LYS A 404 7.31 9.87 0.29
C LYS A 404 6.05 10.24 -0.48
N GLY A 405 5.04 9.37 -0.49
CA GLY A 405 3.74 9.66 -1.09
C GLY A 405 3.07 10.88 -0.47
N TYR A 406 3.09 11.00 0.87
CA TYR A 406 2.60 12.18 1.58
C TYR A 406 3.42 13.44 1.25
N GLU A 407 4.75 13.33 1.22
CA GLU A 407 5.63 14.44 0.83
C GLU A 407 5.33 14.93 -0.59
N VAL A 408 5.15 14.01 -1.54
CA VAL A 408 4.77 14.33 -2.93
C VAL A 408 3.41 15.01 -2.98
N ALA A 409 2.38 14.46 -2.33
CA ALA A 409 1.04 15.08 -2.31
C ALA A 409 1.10 16.53 -1.80
N THR A 410 1.88 16.78 -0.74
CA THR A 410 2.10 18.12 -0.17
C THR A 410 2.84 19.04 -1.15
N ASN A 411 3.89 18.56 -1.83
CA ASN A 411 4.62 19.32 -2.82
C ASN A 411 3.77 19.63 -4.06
N MET A 412 2.90 18.70 -4.46
CA MET A 412 1.98 18.94 -5.58
C MET A 412 0.93 20.00 -5.24
N GLN A 413 0.45 20.03 -4.00
CA GLN A 413 -0.38 21.13 -3.50
C GLN A 413 0.40 22.46 -3.53
N GLN A 414 1.69 22.47 -3.17
CA GLN A 414 2.56 23.64 -3.21
C GLN A 414 2.71 24.22 -4.62
N VAL A 415 2.73 23.39 -5.67
CA VAL A 415 2.79 23.84 -7.08
C VAL A 415 1.63 24.78 -7.43
N PHE A 416 0.45 24.57 -6.83
CA PHE A 416 -0.71 25.45 -7.01
C PHE A 416 -0.57 26.82 -6.32
N GLY A 417 0.43 27.02 -5.46
CA GLY A 417 0.57 28.24 -4.66
C GLY A 417 -0.68 28.48 -3.80
N GLY A 418 -1.16 29.71 -3.75
CA GLY A 418 -2.36 30.06 -2.97
C GLY A 418 -3.62 29.29 -3.36
N HIS A 419 -3.77 28.93 -4.62
CA HIS A 419 -4.88 28.11 -5.11
C HIS A 419 -4.88 26.71 -4.47
N GLY A 420 -3.71 26.12 -4.19
CA GLY A 420 -3.62 24.80 -3.55
C GLY A 420 -4.18 24.76 -2.13
N TYR A 421 -4.33 25.92 -1.49
CA TYR A 421 -4.91 26.04 -0.16
C TYR A 421 -6.45 26.21 -0.17
N ILE A 422 -7.03 26.42 -1.35
CA ILE A 422 -8.47 26.66 -1.54
C ILE A 422 -9.13 25.32 -1.91
N GLU A 423 -10.14 24.92 -1.16
CA GLU A 423 -10.85 23.62 -1.30
C GLU A 423 -11.45 23.41 -2.71
N GLU A 424 -11.87 24.47 -3.38
CA GLU A 424 -12.39 24.44 -4.76
C GLU A 424 -11.43 23.74 -5.74
N TRP A 425 -10.12 23.86 -5.52
CA TRP A 425 -9.09 23.23 -6.36
C TRP A 425 -8.87 21.75 -6.07
N GLY A 426 -9.35 21.24 -4.92
CA GLY A 426 -9.35 19.84 -4.53
C GLY A 426 -8.00 19.24 -4.14
N MET A 427 -6.91 20.03 -4.13
CA MET A 427 -5.56 19.52 -3.81
C MET A 427 -5.41 19.15 -2.34
N SER A 428 -6.18 19.77 -1.45
CA SER A 428 -6.20 19.46 -0.01
C SER A 428 -6.61 18.02 0.26
N GLN A 429 -7.54 17.48 -0.52
CA GLN A 429 -8.03 16.10 -0.36
C GLN A 429 -6.90 15.08 -0.53
N PHE A 430 -6.05 15.21 -1.56
CA PHE A 430 -4.92 14.29 -1.75
C PHE A 430 -3.95 14.29 -0.57
N VAL A 431 -3.69 15.45 0.02
CA VAL A 431 -2.85 15.56 1.22
C VAL A 431 -3.51 14.92 2.43
N ARG A 432 -4.82 15.15 2.63
CA ARG A 432 -5.59 14.60 3.76
C ARG A 432 -5.73 13.09 3.65
N ASP A 433 -6.04 12.58 2.47
CA ASP A 433 -6.20 11.16 2.20
C ASP A 433 -4.87 10.40 2.25
N ALA A 434 -3.75 11.00 1.81
CA ALA A 434 -2.43 10.40 1.92
C ALA A 434 -1.97 10.22 3.38
N ARG A 435 -2.39 11.12 4.30
CA ARG A 435 -1.85 11.17 5.67
C ARG A 435 -2.12 9.89 6.47
N ILE A 436 -3.28 9.29 6.32
CA ILE A 436 -3.65 8.09 7.09
C ILE A 436 -2.74 6.90 6.77
N ALA A 437 -2.23 6.80 5.55
CA ALA A 437 -1.38 5.70 5.12
C ALA A 437 -0.07 5.60 5.92
N GLN A 438 0.42 6.69 6.51
CA GLN A 438 1.57 6.67 7.42
C GLN A 438 1.24 6.14 8.83
N ILE A 439 -0.05 6.12 9.21
CA ILE A 439 -0.50 5.88 10.58
C ILE A 439 -1.02 4.46 10.76
N TYR A 440 -1.97 4.00 9.93
CA TYR A 440 -2.62 2.70 10.11
C TYR A 440 -1.81 1.53 9.54
N GLU A 441 -2.27 0.30 9.77
CA GLU A 441 -1.61 -0.96 9.40
C GLU A 441 -0.18 -1.12 9.97
N GLY A 442 -0.01 -0.57 11.17
CA GLY A 442 1.27 -0.34 11.83
C GLY A 442 1.89 0.97 11.35
N THR A 443 2.11 1.91 12.28
CA THR A 443 2.75 3.20 11.95
C THR A 443 4.08 3.00 11.23
N ASN A 444 4.53 3.99 10.47
CA ASN A 444 5.81 3.88 9.75
C ASN A 444 7.00 3.63 10.70
N GLY A 445 6.94 4.13 11.96
CA GLY A 445 7.89 3.74 13.00
C GLY A 445 7.84 2.25 13.35
N VAL A 446 6.64 1.65 13.39
CA VAL A 446 6.49 0.18 13.58
C VAL A 446 7.05 -0.59 12.40
N GLN A 447 6.84 -0.11 11.15
CA GLN A 447 7.45 -0.72 9.96
C GLN A 447 8.98 -0.67 10.01
N ALA A 448 9.55 0.47 10.39
CA ALA A 448 10.98 0.63 10.55
C ALA A 448 11.55 -0.32 11.64
N MET A 449 10.84 -0.45 12.76
CA MET A 449 11.23 -1.38 13.83
C MET A 449 11.06 -2.84 13.42
N ASP A 450 10.02 -3.20 12.67
CA ASP A 450 9.86 -4.55 12.11
C ASP A 450 11.01 -4.90 11.15
N LEU A 451 11.37 -3.96 10.27
CA LEU A 451 12.51 -4.10 9.36
C LEU A 451 13.81 -4.35 10.13
N CYS A 452 14.17 -3.43 11.02
CA CYS A 452 15.49 -3.42 11.67
C CYS A 452 15.60 -4.43 12.81
N GLY A 453 14.56 -4.57 13.63
CA GLY A 453 14.55 -5.44 14.83
C GLY A 453 14.27 -6.90 14.55
N ARG A 454 13.62 -7.22 13.42
CA ARG A 454 13.22 -8.59 13.10
C ARG A 454 13.72 -9.06 11.75
N LYS A 455 13.41 -8.34 10.66
CA LYS A 455 13.65 -8.80 9.29
C LYS A 455 15.13 -8.87 8.94
N LEU A 456 15.92 -7.88 9.35
CA LEU A 456 17.38 -7.87 9.07
C LEU A 456 18.11 -9.06 9.71
N ALA A 457 17.69 -9.50 10.90
CA ALA A 457 18.31 -10.60 11.63
C ALA A 457 17.73 -11.98 11.27
N GLN A 458 16.57 -12.03 10.58
CA GLN A 458 15.87 -13.26 10.28
C GLN A 458 16.73 -14.21 9.45
N LYS A 459 16.69 -15.53 9.80
CA LYS A 459 17.51 -16.57 9.14
C LYS A 459 19.01 -16.18 9.04
N GLY A 460 19.56 -15.55 10.10
CA GLY A 460 20.96 -15.14 10.12
C GLY A 460 21.33 -14.03 9.13
N GLY A 461 20.34 -13.20 8.74
CA GLY A 461 20.54 -12.10 7.78
C GLY A 461 20.38 -12.51 6.32
N ALA A 462 19.84 -13.70 6.03
CA ALA A 462 19.68 -14.22 4.67
C ALA A 462 18.90 -13.26 3.76
N ALA A 463 17.83 -12.60 4.28
CA ALA A 463 17.01 -11.68 3.50
C ALA A 463 17.81 -10.46 3.01
N VAL A 464 18.58 -9.81 3.89
CA VAL A 464 19.36 -8.64 3.51
C VAL A 464 20.53 -9.02 2.58
N GLN A 465 21.11 -10.21 2.75
CA GLN A 465 22.13 -10.72 1.83
C GLN A 465 21.57 -11.04 0.44
N ALA A 466 20.38 -11.64 0.37
CA ALA A 466 19.67 -11.86 -0.89
C ALA A 466 19.40 -10.52 -1.62
N PHE A 467 18.97 -9.51 -0.88
CA PHE A 467 18.76 -8.17 -1.44
C PHE A 467 20.06 -7.54 -1.96
N PHE A 468 21.15 -7.57 -1.16
CA PHE A 468 22.45 -7.05 -1.60
C PHE A 468 22.98 -7.75 -2.85
N LYS A 469 22.73 -9.06 -2.96
CA LYS A 469 23.08 -9.84 -4.14
C LYS A 469 22.31 -9.35 -5.37
N VAL A 470 20.99 -9.22 -5.27
CA VAL A 470 20.14 -8.74 -6.38
C VAL A 470 20.57 -7.35 -6.86
N VAL A 471 20.82 -6.42 -5.93
CA VAL A 471 21.29 -5.07 -6.29
C VAL A 471 22.68 -5.12 -6.91
N GLY A 472 23.59 -5.91 -6.36
CA GLY A 472 24.97 -6.04 -6.87
C GLY A 472 25.03 -6.66 -8.27
N GLU A 473 24.21 -7.66 -8.55
CA GLU A 473 24.11 -8.27 -9.89
C GLU A 473 23.60 -7.27 -10.93
N GLU A 474 22.58 -6.46 -10.59
CA GLU A 474 22.06 -5.44 -11.49
C GLU A 474 23.09 -4.32 -11.73
N ILE A 475 23.80 -3.88 -10.70
CA ILE A 475 24.92 -2.91 -10.83
C ILE A 475 25.98 -3.45 -11.79
N ALA A 476 26.39 -4.71 -11.64
CA ALA A 476 27.38 -5.33 -12.52
C ALA A 476 26.89 -5.36 -13.98
N ALA A 477 25.65 -5.79 -14.20
CA ALA A 477 25.07 -5.83 -15.54
C ALA A 477 24.92 -4.43 -16.19
N ALA A 478 24.52 -3.42 -15.40
CA ALA A 478 24.35 -2.06 -15.91
C ALA A 478 25.68 -1.33 -16.18
N LYS A 479 26.78 -1.73 -15.55
CA LYS A 479 28.12 -1.21 -15.84
C LYS A 479 28.64 -1.60 -17.23
N GLU A 480 28.12 -2.69 -17.80
CA GLU A 480 28.48 -3.14 -19.16
C GLU A 480 27.76 -2.32 -20.25
N VAL A 481 26.76 -1.51 -19.87
CA VAL A 481 25.99 -0.65 -20.78
C VAL A 481 26.43 0.79 -20.62
N GLU A 482 27.04 1.40 -21.64
CA GLU A 482 27.64 2.74 -21.57
C GLU A 482 26.65 3.81 -21.06
N ALA A 483 25.38 3.74 -21.50
CA ALA A 483 24.34 4.70 -21.13
C ALA A 483 23.95 4.65 -19.64
N THR A 484 24.22 3.55 -18.93
CA THR A 484 23.83 3.33 -17.53
C THR A 484 25.01 3.15 -16.57
N LYS A 485 26.24 3.13 -17.08
CA LYS A 485 27.45 2.85 -16.32
C LYS A 485 27.63 3.78 -15.11
N ASP A 486 27.53 5.07 -15.31
CA ASP A 486 27.68 6.07 -14.24
C ASP A 486 26.48 6.04 -13.25
N MET A 487 25.27 5.70 -13.70
CA MET A 487 24.12 5.46 -12.83
C MET A 487 24.38 4.25 -11.91
N ALA A 488 24.96 3.17 -12.46
CA ALA A 488 25.34 1.98 -11.72
C ALA A 488 26.41 2.28 -10.65
N GLU A 489 27.40 3.13 -10.98
CA GLU A 489 28.43 3.57 -10.02
C GLU A 489 27.84 4.42 -8.87
N GLN A 490 26.82 5.23 -9.15
CA GLN A 490 26.12 6.01 -8.13
C GLN A 490 25.30 5.09 -7.21
N LEU A 491 24.58 4.10 -7.76
CA LEU A 491 23.83 3.13 -6.98
C LEU A 491 24.77 2.26 -6.13
N GLU A 492 25.95 1.86 -6.64
CA GLU A 492 26.95 1.12 -5.87
C GLU A 492 27.41 1.90 -4.62
N LYS A 493 27.61 3.21 -4.75
CA LYS A 493 27.96 4.07 -3.60
C LYS A 493 26.83 4.10 -2.56
N ALA A 494 25.57 4.21 -3.01
CA ALA A 494 24.41 4.20 -2.12
C ALA A 494 24.23 2.82 -1.43
N LEU A 495 24.41 1.73 -2.17
CA LEU A 495 24.43 0.37 -1.61
C LEU A 495 25.52 0.23 -0.54
N GLY A 496 26.71 0.77 -0.76
CA GLY A 496 27.80 0.79 0.24
C GLY A 496 27.40 1.55 1.52
N GLN A 497 26.60 2.63 1.41
CA GLN A 497 26.06 3.32 2.60
C GLN A 497 25.07 2.43 3.37
N GLN A 498 24.21 1.69 2.67
CA GLN A 498 23.28 0.76 3.30
C GLN A 498 24.00 -0.41 3.97
N GLN A 499 25.00 -1.00 3.32
CA GLN A 499 25.82 -2.07 3.89
C GLN A 499 26.54 -1.61 5.16
N ALA A 500 27.12 -0.41 5.15
CA ALA A 500 27.77 0.18 6.32
C ALA A 500 26.77 0.42 7.46
N ALA A 501 25.56 0.92 7.18
CA ALA A 501 24.48 1.09 8.17
C ALA A 501 24.06 -0.26 8.77
N THR A 502 23.95 -1.31 7.95
CA THR A 502 23.65 -2.68 8.41
C THR A 502 24.73 -3.19 9.36
N MET A 503 25.98 -3.03 9.00
CA MET A 503 27.12 -3.42 9.86
C MET A 503 27.15 -2.63 11.18
N TRP A 504 26.81 -1.34 11.13
CA TRP A 504 26.73 -0.53 12.34
C TRP A 504 25.67 -1.07 13.32
N PHE A 505 24.47 -1.44 12.84
CA PHE A 505 23.47 -2.09 13.68
C PHE A 505 23.94 -3.41 14.27
N MET A 506 24.58 -4.26 13.48
CA MET A 506 25.11 -5.54 13.97
C MET A 506 26.11 -5.36 15.12
N ASN A 507 26.90 -4.29 15.08
CA ASN A 507 27.93 -4.02 16.09
C ASN A 507 27.40 -3.28 17.33
N ASN A 508 26.33 -2.49 17.21
CA ASN A 508 25.92 -1.56 18.26
C ASN A 508 24.56 -1.86 18.89
N ALA A 509 23.61 -2.48 18.14
CA ALA A 509 22.25 -2.72 18.64
C ALA A 509 22.18 -3.65 19.85
N MET A 510 23.09 -4.63 19.95
CA MET A 510 23.14 -5.53 21.10
C MET A 510 23.74 -4.86 22.35
N GLN A 511 24.56 -3.82 22.18
CA GLN A 511 25.15 -3.07 23.30
C GLN A 511 24.14 -2.11 23.90
N ASN A 512 23.34 -1.46 23.06
CA ASN A 512 22.25 -0.59 23.48
C ASN A 512 21.06 -0.72 22.51
N PRO A 513 19.97 -1.38 22.90
CA PRO A 513 18.78 -1.55 22.03
C PRO A 513 18.18 -0.22 21.54
N ASN A 514 18.37 0.88 22.28
CA ASN A 514 17.89 2.20 21.85
C ASN A 514 18.58 2.68 20.57
N HIS A 515 19.80 2.23 20.28
CA HIS A 515 20.49 2.55 19.04
C HIS A 515 19.72 2.03 17.82
N LEU A 516 19.11 0.84 17.94
CA LEU A 516 18.27 0.29 16.88
C LEU A 516 17.05 1.18 16.65
N GLY A 517 16.33 1.53 17.71
CA GLY A 517 15.14 2.39 17.64
C GLY A 517 15.44 3.76 17.05
N ALA A 518 16.55 4.39 17.49
CA ALA A 518 16.99 5.70 17.01
C ALA A 518 17.34 5.73 15.51
N GLY A 519 17.91 4.62 15.00
CA GLY A 519 18.34 4.50 13.61
C GLY A 519 17.34 3.88 12.65
N ALA A 520 16.30 3.19 13.14
CA ALA A 520 15.41 2.36 12.33
C ALA A 520 14.71 3.13 11.19
N HIS A 521 14.16 4.31 11.48
CA HIS A 521 13.53 5.17 10.47
C HIS A 521 14.52 5.53 9.35
N HIS A 522 15.72 5.95 9.71
CA HIS A 522 16.76 6.31 8.74
C HIS A 522 17.18 5.12 7.88
N TYR A 523 17.31 3.93 8.48
CA TYR A 523 17.64 2.71 7.75
C TYR A 523 16.56 2.35 6.73
N MET A 524 15.28 2.41 7.12
CA MET A 524 14.16 2.14 6.21
C MET A 524 14.19 3.10 5.00
N HIS A 525 14.51 4.37 5.23
CA HIS A 525 14.64 5.35 4.16
C HIS A 525 15.87 5.10 3.27
N ILE A 526 17.01 4.72 3.83
CA ILE A 526 18.19 4.30 3.04
C ILE A 526 17.81 3.13 2.13
N MET A 527 17.14 2.13 2.70
CA MET A 527 16.72 0.95 1.93
C MET A 527 15.70 1.31 0.84
N GLY A 528 14.73 2.18 1.12
CA GLY A 528 13.79 2.69 0.12
C GLY A 528 14.49 3.42 -1.03
N ILE A 529 15.45 4.28 -0.73
CA ILE A 529 16.25 5.00 -1.72
C ILE A 529 17.04 4.02 -2.60
N VAL A 530 17.72 3.03 -2.01
CA VAL A 530 18.49 2.03 -2.77
C VAL A 530 17.56 1.14 -3.61
N THR A 531 16.41 0.75 -3.08
CA THR A 531 15.45 -0.11 -3.81
C THR A 531 14.83 0.62 -5.00
N LEU A 532 14.42 1.88 -4.85
CA LEU A 532 13.95 2.65 -6.01
C LEU A 532 15.10 2.90 -7.00
N GLY A 533 16.33 3.09 -6.51
CA GLY A 533 17.52 3.15 -7.35
C GLY A 533 17.73 1.88 -8.19
N LEU A 534 17.49 0.70 -7.60
CA LEU A 534 17.48 -0.57 -8.33
C LEU A 534 16.42 -0.59 -9.42
N MET A 535 15.18 -0.18 -9.10
CA MET A 535 14.10 -0.14 -10.10
C MET A 535 14.45 0.83 -11.24
N TRP A 536 14.96 2.01 -10.93
CA TRP A 536 15.37 2.98 -11.94
C TRP A 536 16.53 2.49 -12.80
N LEU A 537 17.51 1.80 -12.22
CA LEU A 537 18.64 1.24 -12.99
C LEU A 537 18.16 0.17 -13.97
N LYS A 538 17.26 -0.72 -13.54
CA LYS A 538 16.64 -1.72 -14.42
C LYS A 538 15.86 -1.06 -15.55
N MET A 539 15.00 -0.09 -15.25
CA MET A 539 14.21 0.65 -16.25
C MET A 539 15.11 1.41 -17.22
N ALA A 540 16.18 2.05 -16.75
CA ALA A 540 17.14 2.76 -17.59
C ALA A 540 17.88 1.82 -18.55
N LYS A 541 18.27 0.63 -18.10
CA LYS A 541 18.92 -0.38 -18.95
C LYS A 541 18.02 -0.83 -20.10
N ILE A 542 16.73 -1.08 -19.81
CA ILE A 542 15.73 -1.43 -20.82
C ILE A 542 15.53 -0.26 -21.80
N ALA A 543 15.36 0.96 -21.28
CA ALA A 543 15.16 2.14 -22.10
C ALA A 543 16.36 2.41 -23.02
N ALA A 544 17.58 2.25 -22.51
CA ALA A 544 18.81 2.41 -23.30
C ALA A 544 18.91 1.40 -24.45
N ALA A 545 18.46 0.17 -24.22
CA ALA A 545 18.46 -0.88 -25.26
C ALA A 545 17.43 -0.64 -26.36
N LYS A 546 16.32 0.05 -26.05
CA LYS A 546 15.17 0.21 -26.96
C LYS A 546 15.08 1.56 -27.65
N VAL A 547 15.64 2.63 -27.09
CA VAL A 547 15.43 4.01 -27.52
C VAL A 547 15.72 4.27 -28.99
N ASP A 548 16.76 3.68 -29.55
CA ASP A 548 17.17 3.90 -30.95
C ASP A 548 16.25 3.21 -31.99
N GLY A 549 15.57 2.15 -31.60
CA GLY A 549 14.65 1.39 -32.45
C GLY A 549 13.17 1.62 -32.14
N ALA A 550 12.84 2.54 -31.25
CA ALA A 550 11.51 2.64 -30.65
C ALA A 550 10.44 3.31 -31.51
N GLY A 551 10.78 3.91 -32.67
CA GLY A 551 9.79 4.60 -33.49
C GLY A 551 9.04 5.69 -32.73
N ASP A 552 7.71 5.60 -32.67
CA ASP A 552 6.85 6.56 -31.96
C ASP A 552 7.05 6.54 -30.44
N ASP A 553 7.54 5.46 -29.85
CA ASP A 553 7.82 5.33 -28.43
C ASP A 553 9.18 5.93 -27.99
N LYS A 554 9.96 6.48 -28.91
CA LYS A 554 11.29 7.03 -28.62
C LYS A 554 11.27 8.04 -27.47
N ALA A 555 10.34 8.97 -27.51
CA ALA A 555 10.19 9.99 -26.50
C ALA A 555 9.92 9.39 -25.09
N PHE A 556 9.19 8.30 -24.99
CA PHE A 556 8.94 7.61 -23.73
C PHE A 556 10.24 7.05 -23.13
N TYR A 557 11.07 6.37 -23.92
CA TYR A 557 12.33 5.81 -23.42
C TYR A 557 13.36 6.91 -23.09
N GLU A 558 13.41 8.01 -23.87
CA GLU A 558 14.22 9.18 -23.53
C GLU A 558 13.81 9.80 -22.18
N GLN A 559 12.51 9.90 -21.91
CA GLN A 559 11.99 10.37 -20.63
C GLN A 559 12.36 9.42 -19.47
N LYS A 560 12.31 8.08 -19.67
CA LYS A 560 12.76 7.11 -18.69
C LYS A 560 14.23 7.30 -18.33
N LEU A 561 15.11 7.45 -19.32
CA LEU A 561 16.54 7.71 -19.12
C LEU A 561 16.78 9.02 -18.36
N ALA A 562 16.09 10.10 -18.75
CA ALA A 562 16.22 11.39 -18.09
C ALA A 562 15.73 11.36 -16.63
N THR A 563 14.63 10.66 -16.35
CA THR A 563 14.08 10.52 -15.00
C THR A 563 14.97 9.63 -14.13
N ALA A 564 15.51 8.54 -14.69
CA ALA A 564 16.49 7.71 -14.01
C ALA A 564 17.73 8.52 -13.61
N ARG A 565 18.28 9.31 -14.53
CA ARG A 565 19.40 10.21 -14.25
C ARG A 565 19.08 11.16 -13.11
N TYR A 566 17.90 11.80 -13.16
CA TYR A 566 17.45 12.70 -12.11
C TYR A 566 17.39 11.98 -10.74
N TYR A 567 16.86 10.75 -10.70
CA TYR A 567 16.80 9.96 -9.47
C TYR A 567 18.18 9.70 -8.89
N MET A 568 19.12 9.24 -9.73
CA MET A 568 20.47 8.95 -9.30
C MET A 568 21.18 10.19 -8.73
N ASP A 569 21.02 11.33 -9.41
CA ASP A 569 21.71 12.58 -9.03
C ASP A 569 21.11 13.23 -7.77
N ARG A 570 19.80 13.05 -7.50
CA ARG A 570 19.08 13.83 -6.50
C ARG A 570 18.63 13.06 -5.27
N TYR A 571 18.42 11.74 -5.41
CA TYR A 571 17.94 10.89 -4.30
C TYR A 571 19.05 10.04 -3.68
N LEU A 572 19.90 9.41 -4.48
CA LEU A 572 20.94 8.51 -3.94
C LEU A 572 21.91 9.18 -2.96
N PRO A 573 22.28 10.48 -3.12
CA PRO A 573 23.16 11.15 -2.16
C PRO A 573 22.63 11.19 -0.72
N ASP A 574 21.31 11.16 -0.54
CA ASP A 574 20.67 11.20 0.78
C ASP A 574 21.01 9.95 1.63
N ALA A 575 21.31 8.81 1.01
CA ALA A 575 21.70 7.60 1.72
C ALA A 575 22.91 7.85 2.66
N GLY A 576 23.88 8.64 2.23
CA GLY A 576 25.04 9.00 3.06
C GLY A 576 24.69 9.94 4.22
N ALA A 577 23.76 10.87 4.01
CA ALA A 577 23.31 11.76 5.07
C ALA A 577 22.48 11.01 6.13
N LEU A 578 21.60 10.13 5.68
CA LEU A 578 20.77 9.27 6.55
C LEU A 578 21.63 8.29 7.35
N ARG A 579 22.67 7.71 6.74
CA ARG A 579 23.63 6.85 7.47
C ARG A 579 24.30 7.60 8.61
N ARG A 580 24.80 8.80 8.39
CA ARG A 580 25.42 9.62 9.45
C ARG A 580 24.44 9.90 10.61
N LYS A 581 23.16 10.16 10.31
CA LYS A 581 22.12 10.32 11.34
C LYS A 581 21.87 9.03 12.11
N LEU A 582 21.86 7.89 11.44
CA LEU A 582 21.71 6.57 12.04
C LEU A 582 22.88 6.26 12.98
N GLU A 583 24.12 6.48 12.53
CA GLU A 583 25.35 6.21 13.28
C GLU A 583 25.56 7.16 14.48
N ALA A 584 24.81 8.27 14.56
CA ALA A 584 24.79 9.13 15.75
C ALA A 584 24.23 8.41 16.99
N GLY A 585 23.49 7.30 16.78
CA GLY A 585 22.95 6.48 17.84
C GLY A 585 21.85 7.17 18.65
N ALA A 586 21.60 6.67 19.86
CA ALA A 586 20.50 7.09 20.71
C ALA A 586 20.87 8.13 21.77
N ASP A 587 22.15 8.32 22.06
CA ASP A 587 22.58 9.05 23.28
C ASP A 587 22.03 10.49 23.33
N SER A 588 22.17 11.24 22.23
CA SER A 588 21.64 12.60 22.16
C SER A 588 20.10 12.65 22.14
N MET A 589 19.46 11.63 21.56
CA MET A 589 17.99 11.52 21.51
C MET A 589 17.39 11.22 22.89
N MET A 590 18.06 10.40 23.69
CA MET A 590 17.63 9.95 25.01
C MET A 590 18.21 10.81 26.17
N ALA A 591 18.93 11.89 25.85
CA ALA A 591 19.62 12.71 26.85
C ALA A 591 18.67 13.52 27.77
N LEU A 592 17.48 13.86 27.25
CA LEU A 592 16.51 14.66 28.02
C LEU A 592 15.48 13.75 28.69
N GLY A 593 15.22 14.02 29.99
CA GLY A 593 14.13 13.40 30.72
C GLY A 593 12.77 14.02 30.39
N GLU A 594 11.70 13.39 30.88
CA GLU A 594 10.31 13.79 30.60
C GLU A 594 10.04 15.27 30.92
N GLU A 595 10.62 15.78 32.02
CA GLU A 595 10.43 17.15 32.46
C GLU A 595 10.85 18.21 31.43
N ALA A 596 11.84 17.88 30.58
CA ALA A 596 12.34 18.79 29.55
C ALA A 596 11.35 18.97 28.37
N PHE A 597 10.38 18.06 28.22
CA PHE A 597 9.34 18.12 27.18
C PHE A 597 8.04 18.73 27.69
N GLN A 598 7.91 18.94 29.01
CA GLN A 598 6.75 19.61 29.57
C GLN A 598 6.94 21.11 29.44
N THR A 599 5.99 21.80 28.80
CA THR A 599 5.92 23.27 28.86
C THR A 599 5.73 23.66 30.30
N ALA A 600 6.57 24.54 30.84
CA ALA A 600 6.36 25.12 32.17
C ALA A 600 4.94 25.72 32.23
N ALA A 601 4.11 25.20 33.14
CA ALA A 601 2.76 25.68 33.38
C ALA A 601 2.77 27.10 33.96
#